data_fddad45d8de01cd40001e4e09dfa9056
#
_entry.id   fddad45d8de01cd40001e4e09dfa9056
#
_cell.length_a   1.000
_cell.length_b   1.000
_cell.length_c   1.000
_cell.angle_alpha   90.00
_cell.angle_beta   90.00
_cell.angle_gamma   90.00
#
_symmetry.space_group_name_H-M   'P 1'
#
loop_
_entity.id
_entity.type
_entity.pdbx_description
1 polymer ?
#
loop_
_entity_poly.entity_id
_entity_poly.type
_entity_poly.pdbx_seq_one_letter_code
_entity_poly.pdbx_strand_id
1 'polypeptide(L)'
;LETIFETKKIAGKSVMKLVFVNTNLGSDPLSQIEATIDACIGEDRMNFEFNSHLLVTEFDKKMSDGRVKSIELSWSPICNDQDVVEKIMLCARDVTEFKRLGAEANAQKRELEIIGQILATNQEKFHEFIESAEKLIAENEHLLKEAQSKQSDATDPQTIAHLLRNMHTIKGNART
;
A
#
# COMPACT_ATOMS: atom_id res chain seq x y z
N LEU A 1 -10.72 -13.13 18.84
CA LEU A 1 -10.14 -13.94 17.76
C LEU A 1 -11.20 -14.72 16.98
N GLU A 2 -12.18 -15.35 17.64
CA GLU A 2 -13.24 -16.13 16.94
C GLU A 2 -14.01 -15.28 15.93
N THR A 3 -14.33 -14.05 16.28
CA THR A 3 -15.03 -13.09 15.40
C THR A 3 -14.14 -12.62 14.24
N ILE A 4 -12.86 -12.34 14.51
CA ILE A 4 -11.91 -11.83 13.51
C ILE A 4 -11.59 -12.92 12.47
N PHE A 5 -11.30 -14.15 12.93
CA PHE A 5 -10.91 -15.27 12.09
C PHE A 5 -12.06 -16.21 11.70
N GLU A 6 -13.30 -15.85 12.08
CA GLU A 6 -14.54 -16.58 11.74
C GLU A 6 -14.46 -18.09 12.06
N THR A 7 -13.84 -18.43 13.19
CA THR A 7 -13.64 -19.81 13.63
C THR A 7 -14.23 -20.04 15.04
N LYS A 8 -14.91 -21.16 15.22
CA LYS A 8 -15.64 -21.45 16.47
C LYS A 8 -14.80 -22.15 17.56
N LYS A 9 -13.58 -22.56 17.26
CA LYS A 9 -12.72 -23.27 18.24
C LYS A 9 -11.27 -22.84 18.02
N ILE A 10 -10.77 -22.03 18.91
CA ILE A 10 -9.39 -21.54 18.87
C ILE A 10 -8.48 -22.22 19.91
N ALA A 11 -9.05 -22.70 21.02
CA ALA A 11 -8.28 -23.34 22.08
C ALA A 11 -7.51 -24.57 21.55
N GLY A 12 -6.23 -24.65 21.87
CA GLY A 12 -5.35 -25.73 21.46
C GLY A 12 -4.91 -25.72 19.98
N LYS A 13 -5.30 -24.72 19.20
CA LYS A 13 -4.79 -24.55 17.84
C LYS A 13 -3.46 -23.79 17.85
N SER A 14 -2.55 -24.18 16.96
CA SER A 14 -1.33 -23.41 16.70
C SER A 14 -1.68 -22.00 16.21
N VAL A 15 -1.05 -20.98 16.79
CA VAL A 15 -1.16 -19.59 16.38
C VAL A 15 -0.79 -19.44 14.90
N MET A 16 0.26 -20.11 14.44
CA MET A 16 0.70 -20.07 13.05
C MET A 16 -0.41 -20.55 12.10
N LYS A 17 -1.09 -21.65 12.44
CA LYS A 17 -2.20 -22.20 11.63
C LYS A 17 -3.50 -21.39 11.74
N LEU A 18 -3.73 -20.70 12.85
CA LEU A 18 -4.94 -19.91 13.05
C LEU A 18 -4.82 -18.53 12.42
N VAL A 19 -3.73 -17.85 12.72
CA VAL A 19 -3.54 -16.43 12.39
C VAL A 19 -2.97 -16.27 11.00
N PHE A 20 -1.92 -17.00 10.66
CA PHE A 20 -1.06 -16.74 9.51
C PHE A 20 -1.37 -17.58 8.25
N VAL A 21 -2.32 -18.49 8.29
CA VAL A 21 -2.75 -19.21 7.08
C VAL A 21 -3.53 -18.28 6.15
N ASN A 22 -3.29 -18.38 4.83
CA ASN A 22 -3.93 -17.58 3.79
C ASN A 22 -3.65 -16.05 3.93
N THR A 23 -2.45 -15.70 4.38
CA THR A 23 -1.98 -14.30 4.43
C THR A 23 -1.15 -13.95 3.21
N ASN A 24 -0.88 -12.66 3.02
CA ASN A 24 0.06 -12.15 2.02
C ASN A 24 1.53 -12.27 2.44
N LEU A 25 1.81 -12.86 3.62
CA LEU A 25 3.17 -13.10 4.11
C LEU A 25 3.80 -14.28 3.41
N GLY A 26 5.07 -14.12 3.01
CA GLY A 26 5.88 -15.21 2.48
C GLY A 26 6.38 -16.18 3.58
N SER A 27 7.13 -17.20 3.18
CA SER A 27 7.72 -18.19 4.11
C SER A 27 8.71 -17.57 5.10
N ASP A 28 9.53 -16.63 4.62
CA ASP A 28 10.61 -16.03 5.42
C ASP A 28 10.09 -15.25 6.62
N PRO A 29 9.12 -14.31 6.50
CA PRO A 29 8.49 -13.66 7.65
C PRO A 29 7.84 -14.65 8.62
N LEU A 30 7.23 -15.73 8.12
CA LEU A 30 6.61 -16.74 8.99
C LEU A 30 7.64 -17.51 9.81
N SER A 31 8.73 -17.95 9.17
CA SER A 31 9.86 -18.59 9.86
C SER A 31 10.53 -17.66 10.86
N GLN A 32 10.63 -16.38 10.53
CA GLN A 32 11.18 -15.36 11.43
C GLN A 32 10.32 -15.16 12.68
N ILE A 33 8.97 -15.15 12.54
CA ILE A 33 8.05 -15.06 13.69
C ILE A 33 8.29 -16.26 14.63
N GLU A 34 8.32 -17.50 14.10
CA GLU A 34 8.55 -18.70 14.89
C GLU A 34 9.89 -18.64 15.62
N ALA A 35 10.97 -18.35 14.91
CA ALA A 35 12.31 -18.25 15.48
C ALA A 35 12.40 -17.16 16.56
N THR A 36 11.74 -16.01 16.35
CA THR A 36 11.73 -14.91 17.33
C THR A 36 10.96 -15.29 18.60
N ILE A 37 9.81 -15.96 18.47
CA ILE A 37 9.05 -16.45 19.61
C ILE A 37 9.88 -17.45 20.42
N ASP A 38 10.48 -18.42 19.75
CA ASP A 38 11.31 -19.46 20.40
C ASP A 38 12.54 -18.86 21.09
N ALA A 39 13.16 -17.84 20.50
CA ALA A 39 14.31 -17.15 21.08
C ALA A 39 13.97 -16.23 22.27
N CYS A 40 12.71 -15.82 22.42
CA CYS A 40 12.30 -14.95 23.51
C CYS A 40 11.71 -15.68 24.71
N ILE A 41 11.11 -16.84 24.50
CA ILE A 41 10.53 -17.64 25.62
C ILE A 41 11.65 -18.21 26.49
N GLY A 42 11.57 -17.95 27.79
CA GLY A 42 12.57 -18.36 28.78
C GLY A 42 13.70 -17.35 28.98
N GLU A 43 13.77 -16.31 28.19
CA GLU A 43 14.71 -15.19 28.29
C GLU A 43 14.10 -14.01 29.03
N ASP A 44 14.89 -12.96 29.29
CA ASP A 44 14.41 -11.75 29.95
C ASP A 44 13.57 -10.84 29.03
N ARG A 45 12.85 -9.91 29.63
CA ARG A 45 12.04 -8.90 28.92
C ARG A 45 12.85 -8.10 27.92
N MET A 46 14.09 -7.75 28.25
CA MET A 46 14.95 -6.95 27.39
C MET A 46 15.26 -7.69 26.08
N ASN A 47 15.47 -8.99 26.14
CA ASN A 47 15.64 -9.85 24.96
C ASN A 47 14.42 -9.76 24.04
N PHE A 48 13.19 -9.83 24.63
CA PHE A 48 11.97 -9.66 23.84
C PHE A 48 11.89 -8.27 23.19
N GLU A 49 12.12 -7.19 23.95
CA GLU A 49 12.05 -5.83 23.44
C GLU A 49 13.04 -5.60 22.29
N PHE A 50 14.24 -6.15 22.43
CA PHE A 50 15.27 -6.06 21.38
C PHE A 50 14.87 -6.79 20.09
N ASN A 51 14.22 -7.95 20.20
CA ASN A 51 13.83 -8.77 19.05
C ASN A 51 12.42 -8.48 18.53
N SER A 52 11.61 -7.70 19.23
CA SER A 52 10.19 -7.44 18.90
C SER A 52 9.99 -6.82 17.51
N HIS A 53 10.97 -6.09 17.00
CA HIS A 53 10.95 -5.50 15.66
C HIS A 53 10.96 -6.54 14.51
N LEU A 54 11.31 -7.80 14.81
CA LEU A 54 11.27 -8.92 13.87
C LEU A 54 9.88 -9.55 13.77
N LEU A 55 8.97 -9.20 14.67
CA LEU A 55 7.60 -9.69 14.67
C LEU A 55 6.73 -8.84 13.73
N VAL A 56 5.96 -9.50 12.88
CA VAL A 56 5.05 -8.83 11.96
C VAL A 56 3.95 -8.13 12.75
N THR A 57 3.71 -6.86 12.42
CA THR A 57 2.69 -6.03 13.06
C THR A 57 1.43 -5.86 12.21
N GLU A 58 1.49 -6.22 10.93
CA GLU A 58 0.36 -6.08 10.03
C GLU A 58 0.46 -7.05 8.84
N PHE A 59 -0.69 -7.56 8.42
CA PHE A 59 -0.80 -8.39 7.21
C PHE A 59 -2.23 -8.39 6.66
N ASP A 60 -2.38 -8.79 5.40
CA ASP A 60 -3.66 -9.07 4.79
C ASP A 60 -3.96 -10.57 4.80
N LYS A 61 -5.18 -10.92 5.22
CA LYS A 61 -5.66 -12.30 5.31
C LYS A 61 -6.84 -12.52 4.38
N LYS A 62 -6.73 -13.53 3.50
CA LYS A 62 -7.84 -13.97 2.68
C LYS A 62 -8.74 -14.91 3.48
N MET A 63 -10.01 -14.52 3.61
CA MET A 63 -11.03 -15.28 4.30
C MET A 63 -11.60 -16.40 3.41
N SER A 64 -12.33 -17.35 4.00
CA SER A 64 -12.92 -18.50 3.28
C SER A 64 -13.95 -18.09 2.23
N ASP A 65 -14.62 -16.96 2.41
CA ASP A 65 -15.58 -16.38 1.46
C ASP A 65 -14.95 -15.49 0.37
N GLY A 66 -13.61 -15.40 0.34
CA GLY A 66 -12.85 -14.61 -0.62
C GLY A 66 -12.61 -13.16 -0.21
N ARG A 67 -13.22 -12.65 0.85
CA ARG A 67 -12.91 -11.31 1.37
C ARG A 67 -11.47 -11.26 1.87
N VAL A 68 -10.87 -10.07 1.80
CA VAL A 68 -9.56 -9.79 2.37
C VAL A 68 -9.76 -8.89 3.59
N LYS A 69 -9.16 -9.29 4.71
CA LYS A 69 -9.12 -8.50 5.94
C LYS A 69 -7.70 -8.02 6.20
N SER A 70 -7.56 -6.74 6.50
CA SER A 70 -6.30 -6.18 7.01
C SER A 70 -6.28 -6.35 8.53
N ILE A 71 -5.29 -7.08 9.02
CA ILE A 71 -5.15 -7.41 10.44
C ILE A 71 -3.93 -6.73 11.00
N GLU A 72 -4.12 -5.94 12.03
CA GLU A 72 -3.06 -5.37 12.85
C GLU A 72 -2.78 -6.26 14.05
N LEU A 73 -1.50 -6.49 14.34
CA LEU A 73 -1.03 -7.28 15.47
C LEU A 73 -0.24 -6.42 16.45
N SER A 74 -0.42 -6.70 17.73
CA SER A 74 0.50 -6.25 18.76
C SER A 74 0.95 -7.42 19.62
N TRP A 75 2.23 -7.43 19.94
CA TRP A 75 2.90 -8.48 20.70
C TRP A 75 3.36 -7.93 22.03
N SER A 76 3.16 -8.68 23.10
CA SER A 76 3.57 -8.27 24.43
C SER A 76 4.07 -9.47 25.24
N PRO A 77 5.21 -9.37 25.92
CA PRO A 77 5.69 -10.42 26.76
C PRO A 77 4.88 -10.47 28.08
N ILE A 78 4.64 -11.66 28.57
CA ILE A 78 4.11 -11.91 29.92
C ILE A 78 5.25 -12.56 30.69
N CYS A 79 5.80 -11.81 31.65
CA CYS A 79 6.95 -12.23 32.43
C CYS A 79 6.51 -12.69 33.82
N ASN A 80 7.33 -13.53 34.45
CA ASN A 80 7.23 -13.89 35.85
C ASN A 80 7.88 -12.83 36.77
N ASP A 81 7.92 -13.10 38.07
CA ASP A 81 8.49 -12.21 39.10
C ASP A 81 10.01 -11.99 38.95
N GLN A 82 10.69 -12.81 38.14
CA GLN A 82 12.12 -12.72 37.84
C GLN A 82 12.38 -12.05 36.49
N ASP A 83 11.37 -11.42 35.89
CA ASP A 83 11.38 -10.76 34.57
C ASP A 83 11.67 -11.71 33.39
N VAL A 84 11.47 -13.02 33.58
CA VAL A 84 11.60 -14.04 32.53
C VAL A 84 10.30 -14.16 31.76
N VAL A 85 10.36 -14.13 30.43
CA VAL A 85 9.21 -14.27 29.52
C VAL A 85 8.68 -15.70 29.55
N GLU A 86 7.52 -15.88 30.16
CA GLU A 86 6.84 -17.18 30.20
C GLU A 86 5.87 -17.39 29.03
N LYS A 87 5.28 -16.30 28.56
CA LYS A 87 4.28 -16.31 27.48
C LYS A 87 4.41 -15.05 26.65
N ILE A 88 3.96 -15.13 25.41
CA ILE A 88 3.78 -13.95 24.54
C ILE A 88 2.30 -13.79 24.25
N MET A 89 1.76 -12.64 24.60
CA MET A 89 0.39 -12.26 24.29
C MET A 89 0.35 -11.67 22.88
N LEU A 90 -0.55 -12.20 22.03
CA LEU A 90 -0.84 -11.70 20.71
C LEU A 90 -2.24 -11.08 20.70
N CYS A 91 -2.30 -9.76 20.46
CA CYS A 91 -3.55 -9.07 20.19
C CYS A 91 -3.71 -8.87 18.69
N ALA A 92 -4.88 -9.20 18.17
CA ALA A 92 -5.22 -8.99 16.76
C ALA A 92 -6.42 -8.03 16.63
N ARG A 93 -6.34 -7.09 15.72
CA ARG A 93 -7.40 -6.13 15.39
C ARG A 93 -7.70 -6.18 13.91
N ASP A 94 -8.96 -6.27 13.54
CA ASP A 94 -9.42 -6.06 12.17
C ASP A 94 -9.48 -4.55 11.90
N VAL A 95 -8.60 -4.07 11.03
CA VAL A 95 -8.47 -2.64 10.66
C VAL A 95 -8.93 -2.39 9.22
N THR A 96 -9.60 -3.36 8.61
CA THR A 96 -10.04 -3.29 7.21
C THR A 96 -10.88 -2.04 6.93
N GLU A 97 -11.91 -1.83 7.74
CA GLU A 97 -12.81 -0.70 7.57
C GLU A 97 -12.13 0.64 7.89
N PHE A 98 -11.29 0.66 8.91
CA PHE A 98 -10.50 1.84 9.26
C PHE A 98 -9.59 2.27 8.10
N LYS A 99 -8.89 1.32 7.48
CA LYS A 99 -8.04 1.59 6.32
C LYS A 99 -8.84 2.07 5.11
N ARG A 100 -9.99 1.44 4.85
CA ARG A 100 -10.89 1.84 3.76
C ARG A 100 -11.34 3.28 3.93
N LEU A 101 -11.86 3.63 5.11
CA LEU A 101 -12.30 4.98 5.42
C LEU A 101 -11.16 6.00 5.37
N GLY A 102 -9.98 5.64 5.87
CA GLY A 102 -8.79 6.47 5.78
C GLY A 102 -8.34 6.74 4.33
N ALA A 103 -8.40 5.73 3.47
CA ALA A 103 -8.09 5.87 2.05
C ALA A 103 -9.11 6.76 1.32
N GLU A 104 -10.41 6.60 1.62
CA GLU A 104 -11.47 7.43 1.07
C GLU A 104 -11.34 8.90 1.51
N ALA A 105 -11.09 9.14 2.80
CA ALA A 105 -10.88 10.48 3.33
C ALA A 105 -9.66 11.16 2.69
N ASN A 106 -8.56 10.42 2.50
CA ASN A 106 -7.37 10.93 1.84
C ASN A 106 -7.61 11.22 0.35
N ALA A 107 -8.41 10.40 -0.33
CA ALA A 107 -8.79 10.66 -1.72
C ALA A 107 -9.63 11.93 -1.86
N GLN A 108 -10.65 12.09 -1.00
CA GLN A 108 -11.47 13.31 -0.96
C GLN A 108 -10.66 14.56 -0.64
N LYS A 109 -9.71 14.46 0.32
CA LYS A 109 -8.83 15.57 0.66
C LYS A 109 -7.99 16.00 -0.54
N ARG A 110 -7.40 15.06 -1.30
CA ARG A 110 -6.64 15.37 -2.51
C ARG A 110 -7.50 16.02 -3.58
N GLU A 111 -8.73 15.55 -3.77
CA GLU A 111 -9.67 16.14 -4.72
C GLU A 111 -9.98 17.59 -4.36
N LEU A 112 -10.27 17.87 -3.08
CA LEU A 112 -10.50 19.24 -2.60
C LEU A 112 -9.27 20.13 -2.74
N GLU A 113 -8.06 19.61 -2.51
CA GLU A 113 -6.80 20.34 -2.71
C GLU A 113 -6.62 20.73 -4.20
N ILE A 114 -6.92 19.80 -5.12
CA ILE A 114 -6.86 20.08 -6.57
C ILE A 114 -7.89 21.14 -6.96
N ILE A 115 -9.14 21.01 -6.51
CA ILE A 115 -10.20 22.01 -6.76
C ILE A 115 -9.78 23.37 -6.21
N GLY A 116 -9.21 23.41 -5.00
CA GLY A 116 -8.69 24.65 -4.40
C GLY A 116 -7.59 25.29 -5.23
N GLN A 117 -6.67 24.52 -5.77
CA GLN A 117 -5.62 25.01 -6.66
C GLN A 117 -6.19 25.57 -7.97
N ILE A 118 -7.15 24.86 -8.57
CA ILE A 118 -7.83 25.32 -9.80
C ILE A 118 -8.55 26.66 -9.56
N LEU A 119 -9.29 26.76 -8.44
CA LEU A 119 -10.01 28.00 -8.10
C LEU A 119 -9.09 29.17 -7.75
N ALA A 120 -7.91 28.91 -7.21
CA ALA A 120 -6.91 29.92 -6.91
C ALA A 120 -6.14 30.41 -8.17
N THR A 121 -6.20 29.62 -9.25
CA THR A 121 -5.57 29.98 -10.53
C THR A 121 -6.47 30.96 -11.28
N ASN A 122 -5.86 31.96 -11.98
CA ASN A 122 -6.62 32.85 -12.84
C ASN A 122 -7.35 32.03 -13.92
N GLN A 123 -8.68 32.10 -13.91
CA GLN A 123 -9.56 31.30 -14.75
C GLN A 123 -9.21 31.40 -16.24
N GLU A 124 -8.80 32.59 -16.71
CA GLU A 124 -8.39 32.84 -18.08
C GLU A 124 -7.11 32.08 -18.45
N LYS A 125 -6.08 32.15 -17.61
CA LYS A 125 -4.83 31.40 -17.79
C LYS A 125 -5.05 29.88 -17.72
N PHE A 126 -5.93 29.42 -16.86
CA PHE A 126 -6.27 28.00 -16.78
C PHE A 126 -6.94 27.49 -18.05
N HIS A 127 -7.88 28.26 -18.62
CA HIS A 127 -8.51 27.94 -19.91
C HIS A 127 -7.49 27.92 -21.06
N GLU A 128 -6.62 28.94 -21.15
CA GLU A 128 -5.56 28.98 -22.16
C GLU A 128 -4.63 27.77 -22.06
N PHE A 129 -4.30 27.36 -20.82
CA PHE A 129 -3.49 26.14 -20.58
C PHE A 129 -4.20 24.89 -21.10
N ILE A 130 -5.48 24.68 -20.75
CA ILE A 130 -6.26 23.52 -21.18
C ILE A 130 -6.35 23.45 -22.70
N GLU A 131 -6.74 24.55 -23.38
CA GLU A 131 -6.83 24.60 -24.84
C GLU A 131 -5.49 24.31 -25.53
N SER A 132 -4.40 24.82 -24.97
CA SER A 132 -3.05 24.58 -25.50
C SER A 132 -2.65 23.12 -25.31
N ALA A 133 -2.93 22.53 -24.15
CA ALA A 133 -2.61 21.13 -23.84
C ALA A 133 -3.41 20.16 -24.73
N GLU A 134 -4.71 20.41 -24.94
CA GLU A 134 -5.56 19.59 -25.81
C GLU A 134 -5.05 19.60 -27.26
N LYS A 135 -4.63 20.75 -27.78
CA LYS A 135 -4.03 20.83 -29.12
C LYS A 135 -2.76 20.00 -29.25
N LEU A 136 -1.85 20.11 -28.28
CA LEU A 136 -0.60 19.36 -28.29
C LEU A 136 -0.81 17.84 -28.12
N ILE A 137 -1.82 17.43 -27.34
CA ILE A 137 -2.21 16.01 -27.20
C ILE A 137 -2.78 15.49 -28.54
N ALA A 138 -3.69 16.22 -29.17
CA ALA A 138 -4.27 15.84 -30.45
C ALA A 138 -3.20 15.72 -31.56
N GLU A 139 -2.23 16.64 -31.58
CA GLU A 139 -1.07 16.57 -32.48
C GLU A 139 -0.24 15.32 -32.22
N ASN A 140 0.04 14.98 -30.97
CA ASN A 140 0.76 13.77 -30.62
C ASN A 140 0.00 12.51 -31.05
N GLU A 141 -1.33 12.46 -30.86
CA GLU A 141 -2.14 11.35 -31.35
C GLU A 141 -2.10 11.20 -32.87
N HIS A 142 -2.12 12.33 -33.59
CA HIS A 142 -2.01 12.32 -35.06
C HIS A 142 -0.66 11.76 -35.50
N LEU A 143 0.45 12.24 -34.91
CA LEU A 143 1.80 11.77 -35.20
C LEU A 143 1.94 10.25 -34.93
N LEU A 144 1.36 9.76 -33.85
CA LEU A 144 1.37 8.32 -33.53
C LEU A 144 0.56 7.50 -34.53
N LYS A 145 -0.62 7.97 -34.95
CA LYS A 145 -1.45 7.30 -35.98
C LYS A 145 -0.76 7.27 -37.32
N GLU A 146 -0.09 8.37 -37.72
CA GLU A 146 0.69 8.41 -38.96
C GLU A 146 1.89 7.44 -38.91
N ALA A 147 2.61 7.37 -37.81
CA ALA A 147 3.72 6.44 -37.63
C ALA A 147 3.24 4.99 -37.73
N GLN A 148 2.10 4.66 -37.15
CA GLN A 148 1.49 3.32 -37.21
C GLN A 148 1.04 2.96 -38.66
N SER A 149 0.49 3.91 -39.41
CA SER A 149 -0.03 3.66 -40.77
C SER A 149 1.08 3.44 -41.81
N LYS A 150 2.26 3.99 -41.60
CA LYS A 150 3.38 3.92 -42.54
C LYS A 150 4.20 2.64 -42.43
N GLN A 151 3.82 1.68 -41.54
CA GLN A 151 4.63 0.46 -41.27
C GLN A 151 6.14 0.73 -41.06
N SER A 152 6.49 1.98 -40.90
CA SER A 152 7.84 2.43 -40.59
C SER A 152 8.08 2.08 -39.13
N ASP A 153 9.20 1.43 -38.82
CA ASP A 153 9.67 1.26 -37.46
C ASP A 153 9.39 2.53 -36.67
N ALA A 154 8.66 2.44 -35.57
CA ALA A 154 8.18 3.57 -34.75
C ALA A 154 9.30 4.43 -34.13
N THR A 155 10.47 4.41 -34.70
CA THR A 155 11.74 4.95 -34.23
C THR A 155 12.26 6.09 -35.10
N ASP A 156 11.39 6.78 -35.87
CA ASP A 156 11.87 8.01 -36.50
C ASP A 156 12.26 9.03 -35.42
N PRO A 157 13.56 9.38 -35.31
CA PRO A 157 14.06 10.27 -34.25
C PRO A 157 13.39 11.65 -34.26
N GLN A 158 12.91 12.10 -35.42
CA GLN A 158 12.24 13.39 -35.55
C GLN A 158 10.85 13.36 -34.97
N THR A 159 10.09 12.30 -35.20
CA THR A 159 8.78 12.08 -34.59
C THR A 159 8.88 11.97 -33.07
N ILE A 160 9.84 11.20 -32.56
CA ILE A 160 10.09 11.09 -31.13
C ILE A 160 10.46 12.47 -30.51
N ALA A 161 11.34 13.22 -31.15
CA ALA A 161 11.73 14.55 -30.69
C ALA A 161 10.54 15.52 -30.64
N HIS A 162 9.61 15.41 -31.61
CA HIS A 162 8.39 16.23 -31.64
C HIS A 162 7.44 15.86 -30.50
N LEU A 163 7.15 14.58 -30.31
CA LEU A 163 6.34 14.09 -29.19
C LEU A 163 6.88 14.55 -27.83
N LEU A 164 8.19 14.41 -27.62
CA LEU A 164 8.85 14.85 -26.39
C LEU A 164 8.76 16.37 -26.19
N ARG A 165 8.93 17.15 -27.26
CA ARG A 165 8.79 18.62 -27.19
C ARG A 165 7.40 19.04 -26.77
N ASN A 166 6.35 18.44 -27.35
CA ASN A 166 4.97 18.71 -26.98
C ASN A 166 4.71 18.38 -25.51
N MET A 167 5.20 17.21 -25.03
CA MET A 167 5.09 16.84 -23.63
C MET A 167 5.85 17.78 -22.69
N HIS A 168 7.04 18.24 -23.10
CA HIS A 168 7.79 19.23 -22.33
C HIS A 168 7.08 20.57 -22.25
N THR A 169 6.43 21.00 -23.34
CA THR A 169 5.64 22.25 -23.38
C THR A 169 4.45 22.17 -22.44
N ILE A 170 3.67 21.06 -22.48
CA ILE A 170 2.55 20.85 -21.55
C ILE A 170 3.04 20.91 -20.10
N LYS A 171 4.13 20.19 -19.79
CA LYS A 171 4.72 20.19 -18.44
C LYS A 171 5.22 21.58 -18.01
N GLY A 172 5.80 22.33 -18.92
CA GLY A 172 6.25 23.71 -18.66
C GLY A 172 5.09 24.62 -18.30
N ASN A 173 4.05 24.60 -19.12
CA ASN A 173 2.87 25.45 -18.94
C ASN A 173 2.05 25.10 -17.69
N ALA A 174 2.08 23.83 -17.24
CA ALA A 174 1.42 23.40 -16.01
C ALA A 174 2.08 23.91 -14.72
N ARG A 175 3.24 24.57 -14.80
CA ARG A 175 3.99 25.08 -13.64
C ARG A 175 3.89 26.58 -13.46
N THR A 176 3.29 27.30 -14.41
CA THR A 176 3.08 28.76 -14.39
C THR A 176 1.68 29.10 -13.92
#